data_52f77db4529e67d8aecea9f1133e382e
#
_entry.id   52f77db4529e67d8aecea9f1133e382e
#
_cell.length_a   1.000
_cell.length_b   1.000
_cell.length_c   1.000
_cell.angle_alpha   90.00
_cell.angle_beta   90.00
_cell.angle_gamma   90.00
#
_symmetry.space_group_name_H-M   'P 1'
#
loop_
_entity.id
_entity.type
_entity.pdbx_description
1 polymer ?
#
loop_
_entity_poly.entity_id
_entity_poly.type
_entity_poly.pdbx_seq_one_letter_code
_entity_poly.pdbx_strand_id
1 'polypeptide(L)'
;MAPWMAGKAAKEFRSAMGMKPVAGLTSVGIDDQNRWKDSVQNGEETRLWMVDGIAHNFRPTFTKFNAKPYDRRWFPVVEEVCRWHHANERYLRNERCLARVGLVYSQQTAAYYGWPDAAARVEDPGLGFYQALIEARIPFEMVHDGLLDEEHLHPFRTLILPNIAALSDRQCEQIRAFVRNGGGVIATLETSLYDEGGKRRDDFGLAELFGASFAGQVEGPMRN
;
A
#
# COMPACT_ATOMS: atom_id res chain seq x y z
N MET A 1 11.08 10.60 5.51
CA MET A 1 9.97 9.78 4.96
C MET A 1 10.39 9.29 3.58
N ALA A 2 10.06 8.05 3.22
CA ALA A 2 10.46 7.52 1.91
C ALA A 2 9.77 8.31 0.77
N PRO A 3 10.46 8.58 -0.34
CA PRO A 3 9.96 9.46 -1.40
C PRO A 3 8.71 8.91 -2.13
N TRP A 4 8.45 7.61 -2.04
CA TRP A 4 7.33 6.90 -2.68
C TRP A 4 6.10 6.73 -1.79
N MET A 5 6.06 7.33 -0.61
CA MET A 5 4.95 7.15 0.34
C MET A 5 3.62 7.73 -0.15
N ALA A 6 3.66 8.82 -0.91
CA ALA A 6 2.44 9.39 -1.49
C ALA A 6 1.81 8.45 -2.53
N GLY A 7 2.63 7.84 -3.37
CA GLY A 7 2.19 6.83 -4.33
C GLY A 7 1.67 5.56 -3.66
N LYS A 8 2.32 5.10 -2.57
CA LYS A 8 1.81 3.97 -1.79
C LYS A 8 0.41 4.24 -1.26
N ALA A 9 0.23 5.36 -0.58
CA ALA A 9 -1.08 5.75 -0.06
C ALA A 9 -2.13 5.87 -1.18
N ALA A 10 -1.76 6.46 -2.32
CA ALA A 10 -2.64 6.58 -3.47
C ALA A 10 -3.10 5.20 -4.01
N LYS A 11 -2.19 4.24 -4.12
CA LYS A 11 -2.50 2.86 -4.55
C LYS A 11 -3.43 2.15 -3.55
N GLU A 12 -3.20 2.29 -2.24
CA GLU A 12 -4.06 1.73 -1.20
C GLU A 12 -5.48 2.30 -1.29
N PHE A 13 -5.61 3.63 -1.38
CA PHE A 13 -6.91 4.26 -1.53
C PHE A 13 -7.59 3.89 -2.86
N ARG A 14 -6.84 3.81 -3.95
CA ARG A 14 -7.39 3.38 -5.23
C ARG A 14 -7.94 1.96 -5.17
N SER A 15 -7.24 1.05 -4.53
CA SER A 15 -7.72 -0.32 -4.31
C SER A 15 -9.07 -0.33 -3.60
N ALA A 16 -9.19 0.39 -2.48
CA ALA A 16 -10.41 0.40 -1.68
C ALA A 16 -11.56 1.22 -2.29
N MET A 17 -11.26 2.30 -3.01
CA MET A 17 -12.24 3.28 -3.48
C MET A 17 -12.54 3.16 -4.99
N GLY A 18 -11.78 2.34 -5.72
CA GLY A 18 -11.91 2.19 -7.17
C GLY A 18 -11.61 3.50 -7.91
N MET A 19 -12.48 3.87 -8.85
CA MET A 19 -12.33 5.09 -9.67
C MET A 19 -12.86 6.37 -9.02
N LYS A 20 -13.27 6.32 -7.75
CA LYS A 20 -13.71 7.53 -7.05
C LYS A 20 -12.54 8.52 -6.93
N PRO A 21 -12.78 9.83 -7.12
CA PRO A 21 -11.74 10.83 -6.92
C PRO A 21 -11.26 10.82 -5.46
N VAL A 22 -9.95 10.72 -5.27
CA VAL A 22 -9.33 10.76 -3.95
C VAL A 22 -8.40 11.96 -3.88
N ALA A 23 -8.57 12.80 -2.86
CA ALA A 23 -7.68 13.91 -2.60
C ALA A 23 -6.50 13.44 -1.74
N GLY A 24 -5.30 13.60 -2.25
CA GLY A 24 -4.08 13.38 -1.49
C GLY A 24 -3.73 14.62 -0.69
N LEU A 25 -3.92 14.56 0.63
CA LEU A 25 -3.61 15.66 1.52
C LEU A 25 -2.12 15.72 1.82
N THR A 26 -1.43 16.69 1.26
CA THR A 26 -0.01 16.95 1.55
C THR A 26 0.11 18.10 2.53
N SER A 27 0.78 17.87 3.65
CA SER A 27 1.13 18.93 4.58
C SER A 27 2.46 19.56 4.16
N VAL A 28 2.50 20.87 4.09
CA VAL A 28 3.75 21.62 3.91
C VAL A 28 4.46 21.91 5.23
N GLY A 29 3.78 21.69 6.34
CA GLY A 29 4.37 21.74 7.67
C GLY A 29 5.04 20.40 8.00
N ILE A 30 6.11 20.46 8.77
CA ILE A 30 6.76 19.27 9.28
C ILE A 30 6.29 19.05 10.71
N ASP A 31 5.56 17.99 10.92
CA ASP A 31 5.07 17.59 12.24
C ASP A 31 6.07 16.61 12.88
N ASP A 32 7.24 17.17 13.21
CA ASP A 32 8.29 16.41 13.89
C ASP A 32 8.54 17.08 15.25
N GLN A 33 8.75 16.29 16.29
CA GLN A 33 8.94 16.75 17.67
C GLN A 33 10.05 17.79 17.82
N ASN A 34 11.01 17.80 16.92
CA ASN A 34 12.18 18.66 16.93
C ASN A 34 12.13 19.80 15.91
N ARG A 35 11.00 20.03 15.23
CA ARG A 35 10.87 21.07 14.21
C ARG A 35 9.91 22.17 14.62
N TRP A 36 10.23 23.40 14.23
CA TRP A 36 9.41 24.55 14.46
C TRP A 36 8.08 24.41 13.70
N LYS A 37 6.96 24.71 14.36
CA LYS A 37 5.61 24.66 13.78
C LYS A 37 5.44 25.43 12.46
N ASP A 38 6.30 26.42 12.24
CA ASP A 38 6.27 27.27 11.06
C ASP A 38 7.28 26.86 9.98
N SER A 39 8.08 25.81 10.21
CA SER A 39 8.98 25.30 9.19
C SER A 39 8.17 24.62 8.06
N VAL A 40 8.68 24.73 6.87
CA VAL A 40 8.09 24.12 5.67
C VAL A 40 9.10 23.17 5.04
N GLN A 41 8.59 22.18 4.34
CA GLN A 41 9.40 21.26 3.59
C GLN A 41 10.11 21.96 2.43
N ASN A 42 11.21 21.36 2.00
CA ASN A 42 11.90 21.77 0.79
C ASN A 42 10.95 21.69 -0.41
N GLY A 43 11.04 22.65 -1.32
CA GLY A 43 10.21 22.71 -2.52
C GLY A 43 10.33 21.47 -3.40
N GLU A 44 11.52 20.89 -3.53
CA GLU A 44 11.74 19.67 -4.33
C GLU A 44 11.09 18.44 -3.68
N GLU A 45 11.14 18.31 -2.36
CA GLU A 45 10.45 17.26 -1.63
C GLU A 45 8.93 17.37 -1.79
N THR A 46 8.41 18.61 -1.68
CA THR A 46 6.99 18.89 -1.92
C THR A 46 6.59 18.51 -3.35
N ARG A 47 7.39 18.89 -4.35
CA ARG A 47 7.18 18.54 -5.75
C ARG A 47 7.14 17.03 -5.96
N LEU A 48 8.13 16.31 -5.40
CA LEU A 48 8.22 14.86 -5.52
C LEU A 48 6.98 14.15 -4.99
N TRP A 49 6.52 14.53 -3.81
CA TRP A 49 5.32 13.93 -3.21
C TRP A 49 4.05 14.23 -3.98
N MET A 50 3.91 15.46 -4.50
CA MET A 50 2.77 15.80 -5.34
C MET A 50 2.75 14.96 -6.61
N VAL A 51 3.88 14.90 -7.31
CA VAL A 51 3.98 14.20 -8.60
C VAL A 51 3.79 12.69 -8.41
N ASP A 52 4.38 12.10 -7.37
CA ASP A 52 4.19 10.69 -7.03
C ASP A 52 2.71 10.38 -6.74
N GLY A 53 2.05 11.22 -5.93
CA GLY A 53 0.62 11.08 -5.67
C GLY A 53 -0.24 11.21 -6.92
N ILE A 54 0.04 12.19 -7.79
CA ILE A 54 -0.66 12.41 -9.07
C ILE A 54 -0.47 11.20 -10.00
N ALA A 55 0.74 10.67 -10.10
CA ALA A 55 1.04 9.50 -10.92
C ALA A 55 0.21 8.27 -10.53
N HIS A 56 -0.25 8.22 -9.27
CA HIS A 56 -1.08 7.14 -8.72
C HIS A 56 -2.54 7.53 -8.42
N ASN A 57 -3.04 8.58 -9.10
CA ASN A 57 -4.45 9.02 -9.07
C ASN A 57 -4.87 9.88 -7.87
N PHE A 58 -3.95 10.45 -7.10
CA PHE A 58 -4.33 11.49 -6.17
C PHE A 58 -4.59 12.83 -6.86
N ARG A 59 -5.64 13.53 -6.38
CA ARG A 59 -5.83 14.95 -6.64
C ARG A 59 -5.04 15.72 -5.59
N PRO A 60 -4.06 16.55 -5.97
CA PRO A 60 -3.23 17.24 -5.00
C PRO A 60 -4.05 18.23 -4.17
N THR A 61 -3.96 18.10 -2.87
CA THR A 61 -4.57 19.00 -1.90
C THR A 61 -3.55 19.35 -0.84
N PHE A 62 -3.50 20.63 -0.46
CA PHE A 62 -2.55 21.12 0.52
C PHE A 62 -3.23 21.59 1.77
N THR A 63 -2.60 21.31 2.88
CA THR A 63 -2.97 21.90 4.17
C THR A 63 -1.75 22.41 4.90
N LYS A 64 -1.94 23.48 5.62
CA LYS A 64 -1.01 23.90 6.66
C LYS A 64 -1.80 24.03 7.96
N PHE A 65 -1.46 23.16 8.89
CA PHE A 65 -2.02 23.25 10.23
C PHE A 65 -1.51 24.52 10.93
N ASN A 66 -2.40 25.24 11.65
CA ASN A 66 -2.15 26.53 12.30
C ASN A 66 -1.89 27.72 11.36
N ALA A 67 -2.66 27.80 10.39
CA ALA A 67 -3.21 28.87 9.53
C ALA A 67 -2.47 30.21 9.27
N LYS A 68 -1.26 30.47 9.73
CA LYS A 68 -0.52 31.66 9.27
C LYS A 68 0.67 31.20 8.41
N PRO A 69 0.60 31.35 7.08
CA PRO A 69 1.70 30.99 6.21
C PRO A 69 2.80 32.08 6.26
N TYR A 70 3.59 32.10 7.33
CA TYR A 70 4.73 33.00 7.45
C TYR A 70 5.76 32.67 6.38
N ASP A 71 6.06 31.42 6.18
CA ASP A 71 6.93 30.95 5.11
C ASP A 71 6.10 30.58 3.88
N ARG A 72 6.32 31.33 2.78
CA ARG A 72 5.61 31.16 1.51
C ARG A 72 6.47 30.58 0.40
N ARG A 73 7.69 30.14 0.70
CA ARG A 73 8.63 29.61 -0.31
C ARG A 73 8.09 28.40 -1.06
N TRP A 74 7.13 27.66 -0.48
CA TRP A 74 6.47 26.53 -1.10
C TRP A 74 5.39 26.89 -2.12
N PHE A 75 4.82 28.10 -2.07
CA PHE A 75 3.72 28.52 -2.95
C PHE A 75 4.07 28.41 -4.45
N PRO A 76 5.21 28.92 -4.94
CA PRO A 76 5.54 28.82 -6.34
C PRO A 76 5.62 27.38 -6.84
N VAL A 77 6.16 26.47 -6.03
CA VAL A 77 6.29 25.03 -6.38
C VAL A 77 4.91 24.39 -6.49
N VAL A 78 4.05 24.62 -5.53
CA VAL A 78 2.67 24.10 -5.54
C VAL A 78 1.88 24.67 -6.72
N GLU A 79 1.98 25.96 -6.97
CA GLU A 79 1.32 26.62 -8.08
C GLU A 79 1.76 26.01 -9.43
N GLU A 80 3.05 25.82 -9.61
CA GLU A 80 3.60 25.21 -10.83
C GLU A 80 3.04 23.79 -11.05
N VAL A 81 3.10 22.94 -10.04
CA VAL A 81 2.61 21.56 -10.16
C VAL A 81 1.09 21.52 -10.37
N CYS A 82 0.33 22.35 -9.68
CA CYS A 82 -1.12 22.42 -9.86
C CYS A 82 -1.50 22.92 -11.26
N ARG A 83 -0.81 23.93 -11.80
CA ARG A 83 -1.03 24.42 -13.17
C ARG A 83 -0.70 23.35 -14.19
N TRP A 84 0.45 22.67 -14.01
CA TRP A 84 0.85 21.57 -14.86
C TRP A 84 -0.17 20.41 -14.81
N HIS A 85 -0.61 20.02 -13.64
CA HIS A 85 -1.63 18.98 -13.47
C HIS A 85 -2.94 19.36 -14.17
N HIS A 86 -3.43 20.59 -13.97
CA HIS A 86 -4.65 21.05 -14.63
C HIS A 86 -4.53 21.04 -16.15
N ALA A 87 -3.40 21.51 -16.70
CA ALA A 87 -3.17 21.53 -18.14
C ALA A 87 -3.08 20.13 -18.76
N ASN A 88 -2.70 19.12 -17.98
CA ASN A 88 -2.49 17.74 -18.42
C ASN A 88 -3.52 16.75 -17.83
N GLU A 89 -4.56 17.21 -17.18
CA GLU A 89 -5.52 16.37 -16.45
C GLU A 89 -6.05 15.20 -17.29
N ARG A 90 -6.33 15.43 -18.56
CA ARG A 90 -6.83 14.41 -19.48
C ARG A 90 -5.91 13.18 -19.61
N TYR A 91 -4.61 13.33 -19.37
CA TYR A 91 -3.61 12.26 -19.44
C TYR A 91 -3.33 11.62 -18.06
N LEU A 92 -3.77 12.27 -16.98
CA LEU A 92 -3.42 11.92 -15.61
C LEU A 92 -4.61 11.30 -14.83
N ARG A 93 -5.65 10.84 -15.56
CA ARG A 93 -6.83 10.23 -14.94
C ARG A 93 -6.60 8.82 -14.43
N ASN A 94 -5.54 8.17 -14.89
CA ASN A 94 -5.17 6.80 -14.48
C ASN A 94 -6.36 5.81 -14.53
N GLU A 95 -7.13 5.83 -15.61
CA GLU A 95 -8.38 5.08 -15.76
C GLU A 95 -8.16 3.57 -15.81
N ARG A 96 -6.98 3.13 -16.25
CA ARG A 96 -6.67 1.72 -16.42
C ARG A 96 -5.29 1.38 -15.86
N CYS A 97 -5.25 0.41 -14.96
CA CYS A 97 -4.01 -0.18 -14.48
C CYS A 97 -3.47 -1.20 -15.49
N LEU A 98 -2.17 -1.14 -15.76
CA LEU A 98 -1.45 -2.10 -16.62
C LEU A 98 -0.60 -3.09 -15.81
N ALA A 99 -0.58 -2.97 -14.49
CA ALA A 99 0.18 -3.85 -13.62
C ALA A 99 -0.37 -5.29 -13.67
N ARG A 100 0.54 -6.25 -13.58
CA ARG A 100 0.22 -7.68 -13.53
C ARG A 100 0.55 -8.30 -12.16
N VAL A 101 1.09 -7.51 -11.26
CA VAL A 101 1.41 -7.90 -9.88
C VAL A 101 0.48 -7.16 -8.94
N GLY A 102 -0.21 -7.90 -8.08
CA GLY A 102 -0.99 -7.37 -6.97
C GLY A 102 -0.24 -7.59 -5.66
N LEU A 103 0.03 -6.51 -4.93
CA LEU A 103 0.59 -6.55 -3.58
C LEU A 103 -0.55 -6.38 -2.58
N VAL A 104 -0.87 -7.46 -1.88
CA VAL A 104 -2.00 -7.44 -0.94
C VAL A 104 -1.61 -6.72 0.33
N TYR A 105 -2.50 -5.87 0.83
CA TYR A 105 -2.44 -5.28 2.16
C TYR A 105 -3.73 -5.58 2.91
N SER A 106 -3.63 -5.71 4.23
CA SER A 106 -4.74 -6.20 5.05
C SER A 106 -4.97 -5.36 6.28
N GLN A 107 -6.09 -4.66 6.31
CA GLN A 107 -6.56 -3.99 7.52
C GLN A 107 -7.03 -5.00 8.57
N GLN A 108 -7.56 -6.13 8.15
CA GLN A 108 -7.96 -7.24 9.00
C GLN A 108 -6.75 -7.83 9.74
N THR A 109 -5.65 -8.11 9.03
CA THR A 109 -4.41 -8.57 9.66
C THR A 109 -3.86 -7.52 10.63
N ALA A 110 -3.88 -6.25 10.26
CA ALA A 110 -3.42 -5.18 11.15
C ALA A 110 -4.24 -5.09 12.44
N ALA A 111 -5.57 -5.22 12.33
CA ALA A 111 -6.48 -5.10 13.47
C ALA A 111 -6.43 -6.31 14.41
N TYR A 112 -6.37 -7.52 13.89
CA TYR A 112 -6.56 -8.74 14.68
C TYR A 112 -5.30 -9.56 14.96
N TYR A 113 -4.24 -9.35 14.15
CA TYR A 113 -2.95 -10.02 14.33
C TYR A 113 -1.82 -9.06 14.72
N GLY A 114 -1.90 -7.79 14.29
CA GLY A 114 -0.80 -6.82 14.45
C GLY A 114 -0.42 -6.49 15.90
N TRP A 115 -1.34 -6.58 16.85
CA TRP A 115 -1.05 -6.26 18.24
C TRP A 115 0.05 -7.15 18.85
N PRO A 116 1.02 -6.65 19.65
CA PRO A 116 1.18 -5.23 20.07
C PRO A 116 2.04 -4.38 19.13
N ASP A 117 2.56 -4.92 18.05
CA ASP A 117 3.48 -4.21 17.12
C ASP A 117 3.04 -4.44 15.66
N ALA A 118 2.01 -3.70 15.24
CA ALA A 118 1.50 -3.77 13.89
C ALA A 118 2.52 -3.28 12.84
N ALA A 119 3.41 -2.36 13.20
CA ALA A 119 4.45 -1.88 12.28
C ALA A 119 5.36 -3.03 11.86
N ALA A 120 6.02 -3.69 12.80
CA ALA A 120 6.97 -4.76 12.49
C ALA A 120 6.29 -6.02 11.94
N ARG A 121 5.08 -6.34 12.39
CA ARG A 121 4.40 -7.60 12.02
C ARG A 121 3.63 -7.52 10.70
N VAL A 122 3.12 -6.35 10.36
CA VAL A 122 2.20 -6.17 9.22
C VAL A 122 2.73 -5.17 8.20
N GLU A 123 3.18 -3.98 8.65
CA GLU A 123 3.57 -2.92 7.73
C GLU A 123 4.95 -3.17 7.11
N ASP A 124 5.95 -3.53 7.90
CA ASP A 124 7.33 -3.73 7.42
C ASP A 124 7.45 -4.82 6.35
N PRO A 125 6.81 -6.01 6.47
CA PRO A 125 6.80 -6.99 5.38
C PRO A 125 6.21 -6.43 4.08
N GLY A 126 5.11 -5.68 4.16
CA GLY A 126 4.51 -5.01 3.01
C GLY A 126 5.40 -3.94 2.41
N LEU A 127 6.05 -3.12 3.23
CA LEU A 127 6.99 -2.08 2.81
C LEU A 127 8.22 -2.68 2.13
N GLY A 128 8.74 -3.80 2.63
CA GLY A 128 9.88 -4.50 2.01
C GLY A 128 9.57 -4.92 0.57
N PHE A 129 8.43 -5.55 0.33
CA PHE A 129 8.00 -5.90 -1.02
C PHE A 129 7.70 -4.66 -1.88
N TYR A 130 7.06 -3.64 -1.31
CA TYR A 130 6.79 -2.39 -2.02
C TYR A 130 8.07 -1.76 -2.54
N GLN A 131 9.08 -1.63 -1.70
CA GLN A 131 10.39 -1.08 -2.06
C GLN A 131 11.09 -1.96 -3.11
N ALA A 132 11.13 -3.28 -2.90
CA ALA A 132 11.77 -4.21 -3.82
C ALA A 132 11.16 -4.14 -5.23
N LEU A 133 9.83 -4.02 -5.34
CA LEU A 133 9.14 -3.90 -6.61
C LEU A 133 9.47 -2.57 -7.32
N ILE A 134 9.56 -1.47 -6.58
CA ILE A 134 9.98 -0.17 -7.13
C ILE A 134 11.43 -0.22 -7.64
N GLU A 135 12.33 -0.75 -6.83
CA GLU A 135 13.75 -0.85 -7.20
C GLU A 135 13.95 -1.77 -8.42
N ALA A 136 13.20 -2.87 -8.48
CA ALA A 136 13.20 -3.77 -9.62
C ALA A 136 12.44 -3.21 -10.84
N ARG A 137 11.77 -2.06 -10.72
CA ARG A 137 10.94 -1.43 -11.77
C ARG A 137 9.82 -2.35 -12.28
N ILE A 138 9.25 -3.16 -11.40
CA ILE A 138 8.13 -4.04 -11.70
C ILE A 138 6.83 -3.27 -11.43
N PRO A 139 5.97 -3.02 -12.44
CA PRO A 139 4.68 -2.39 -12.22
C PRO A 139 3.79 -3.27 -11.35
N PHE A 140 3.24 -2.69 -10.29
CA PHE A 140 2.32 -3.37 -9.37
C PHE A 140 1.23 -2.41 -8.87
N GLU A 141 0.15 -3.00 -8.38
CA GLU A 141 -0.90 -2.28 -7.63
C GLU A 141 -1.09 -2.88 -6.24
N MET A 142 -1.58 -2.05 -5.32
CA MET A 142 -2.02 -2.54 -4.02
C MET A 142 -3.40 -3.18 -4.16
N VAL A 143 -3.64 -4.26 -3.41
CA VAL A 143 -4.91 -4.98 -3.39
C VAL A 143 -5.40 -5.07 -1.94
N HIS A 144 -6.58 -4.50 -1.66
CA HIS A 144 -7.19 -4.59 -0.34
C HIS A 144 -7.68 -6.01 -0.06
N ASP A 145 -7.51 -6.51 1.16
CA ASP A 145 -7.92 -7.87 1.58
C ASP A 145 -9.42 -8.17 1.39
N GLY A 146 -10.27 -7.15 1.36
CA GLY A 146 -11.68 -7.29 1.03
C GLY A 146 -12.00 -7.48 -0.45
N LEU A 147 -11.01 -7.41 -1.35
CA LEU A 147 -11.18 -7.39 -2.81
C LEU A 147 -10.38 -8.53 -3.48
N LEU A 148 -10.49 -9.72 -2.93
CA LEU A 148 -9.81 -10.93 -3.43
C LEU A 148 -10.70 -11.79 -4.36
N ASP A 149 -11.84 -11.26 -4.79
CA ASP A 149 -12.71 -11.93 -5.74
C ASP A 149 -12.17 -11.85 -7.17
N GLU A 150 -12.75 -12.68 -8.06
CA GLU A 150 -12.31 -12.83 -9.46
C GLU A 150 -12.34 -11.50 -10.22
N GLU A 151 -13.37 -10.66 -10.00
CA GLU A 151 -13.52 -9.38 -10.70
C GLU A 151 -12.32 -8.45 -10.42
N HIS A 152 -11.93 -8.33 -9.16
CA HIS A 152 -10.83 -7.47 -8.74
C HIS A 152 -9.46 -8.07 -9.06
N LEU A 153 -9.32 -9.40 -9.01
CA LEU A 153 -8.05 -10.08 -9.28
C LEU A 153 -7.77 -10.35 -10.77
N HIS A 154 -8.78 -10.27 -11.62
CA HIS A 154 -8.66 -10.53 -13.07
C HIS A 154 -7.47 -9.82 -13.76
N PRO A 155 -7.07 -8.57 -13.41
CA PRO A 155 -5.94 -7.92 -14.07
C PRO A 155 -4.59 -8.53 -13.74
N PHE A 156 -4.48 -9.24 -12.62
CA PHE A 156 -3.19 -9.70 -12.09
C PHE A 156 -2.82 -11.09 -12.59
N ARG A 157 -1.52 -11.36 -12.57
CA ARG A 157 -0.94 -12.69 -12.84
C ARG A 157 -0.25 -13.24 -11.60
N THR A 158 0.15 -12.36 -10.70
CA THR A 158 0.82 -12.74 -9.46
C THR A 158 0.25 -11.93 -8.31
N LEU A 159 -0.04 -12.59 -7.21
CA LEU A 159 -0.34 -11.96 -5.93
C LEU A 159 0.82 -12.16 -4.97
N ILE A 160 1.17 -11.10 -4.27
CA ILE A 160 2.14 -11.13 -3.17
C ILE A 160 1.37 -10.90 -1.87
N LEU A 161 1.53 -11.82 -0.93
CA LEU A 161 0.88 -11.85 0.37
C LEU A 161 1.94 -11.67 1.47
N PRO A 162 2.38 -10.43 1.77
CA PRO A 162 3.43 -10.18 2.74
C PRO A 162 2.88 -10.29 4.16
N ASN A 163 3.01 -11.47 4.74
CA ASN A 163 2.47 -11.77 6.08
C ASN A 163 0.99 -11.42 6.26
N ILE A 164 0.16 -11.75 5.28
CA ILE A 164 -1.30 -11.59 5.38
C ILE A 164 -1.83 -12.69 6.29
N ALA A 165 -1.57 -12.55 7.59
CA ALA A 165 -1.76 -13.60 8.58
C ALA A 165 -3.24 -13.93 8.80
N ALA A 166 -4.11 -12.93 8.88
CA ALA A 166 -5.54 -13.13 9.11
C ALA A 166 -6.30 -13.17 7.78
N LEU A 167 -6.85 -14.33 7.43
CA LEU A 167 -7.69 -14.56 6.26
C LEU A 167 -8.88 -15.44 6.63
N SER A 168 -10.08 -15.05 6.19
CA SER A 168 -11.27 -15.90 6.30
C SER A 168 -11.18 -17.09 5.35
N ASP A 169 -12.00 -18.12 5.59
CA ASP A 169 -12.08 -19.27 4.68
C ASP A 169 -12.54 -18.87 3.28
N ARG A 170 -13.41 -17.85 3.18
CA ARG A 170 -13.82 -17.26 1.91
C ARG A 170 -12.64 -16.62 1.17
N GLN A 171 -11.84 -15.84 1.84
CA GLN A 171 -10.65 -15.21 1.24
C GLN A 171 -9.61 -16.26 0.80
N CYS A 172 -9.40 -17.31 1.62
CA CYS A 172 -8.57 -18.43 1.23
C CYS A 172 -9.10 -19.11 -0.04
N GLU A 173 -10.42 -19.32 -0.17
CA GLU A 173 -11.00 -19.92 -1.37
C GLU A 173 -10.88 -19.00 -2.60
N GLN A 174 -11.02 -17.70 -2.44
CA GLN A 174 -10.78 -16.73 -3.51
C GLN A 174 -9.33 -16.79 -4.04
N ILE A 175 -8.36 -16.90 -3.14
CA ILE A 175 -6.95 -17.07 -3.52
C ILE A 175 -6.72 -18.41 -4.23
N ARG A 176 -7.33 -19.51 -3.74
CA ARG A 176 -7.26 -20.81 -4.44
C ARG A 176 -7.86 -20.72 -5.84
N ALA A 177 -9.00 -20.06 -5.98
CA ALA A 177 -9.64 -19.85 -7.27
C ALA A 177 -8.75 -19.06 -8.24
N PHE A 178 -8.08 -18.01 -7.74
CA PHE A 178 -7.11 -17.25 -8.53
C PHE A 178 -5.98 -18.13 -9.05
N VAL A 179 -5.44 -19.04 -8.22
CA VAL A 179 -4.36 -19.95 -8.64
C VAL A 179 -4.89 -21.02 -9.61
N ARG A 180 -6.07 -21.59 -9.37
CA ARG A 180 -6.70 -22.54 -10.33
C ARG A 180 -6.90 -21.91 -11.71
N ASN A 181 -7.15 -20.59 -11.75
CA ASN A 181 -7.30 -19.82 -13.00
C ASN A 181 -5.95 -19.40 -13.61
N GLY A 182 -4.83 -19.95 -13.13
CA GLY A 182 -3.48 -19.74 -13.67
C GLY A 182 -2.71 -18.57 -13.06
N GLY A 183 -3.16 -18.02 -11.94
CA GLY A 183 -2.41 -17.03 -11.16
C GLY A 183 -1.29 -17.66 -10.34
N GLY A 184 -0.24 -16.89 -10.04
CA GLY A 184 0.84 -17.27 -9.12
C GLY A 184 0.70 -16.55 -7.77
N VAL A 185 1.14 -17.16 -6.69
CA VAL A 185 1.13 -16.58 -5.35
C VAL A 185 2.53 -16.63 -4.73
N ILE A 186 2.94 -15.52 -4.15
CA ILE A 186 4.10 -15.43 -3.25
C ILE A 186 3.55 -15.11 -1.86
N ALA A 187 3.78 -15.97 -0.89
CA ALA A 187 3.34 -15.77 0.48
C ALA A 187 4.53 -15.85 1.43
N THR A 188 4.49 -15.09 2.51
CA THR A 188 5.57 -15.09 3.50
C THR A 188 5.04 -15.26 4.92
N LEU A 189 5.91 -15.73 5.79
CA LEU A 189 5.69 -15.84 7.24
C LEU A 189 4.40 -16.60 7.60
N GLU A 190 3.55 -16.00 8.41
CA GLU A 190 2.32 -16.61 8.95
C GLU A 190 1.08 -16.38 8.06
N THR A 191 1.25 -16.08 6.77
CA THR A 191 0.12 -15.86 5.85
C THR A 191 -0.92 -16.97 5.97
N SER A 192 -2.20 -16.60 6.23
CA SER A 192 -3.37 -17.48 6.41
C SER A 192 -3.37 -18.38 7.66
N LEU A 193 -2.47 -18.16 8.61
CA LEU A 193 -2.42 -18.96 9.83
C LEU A 193 -3.52 -18.58 10.85
N TYR A 194 -4.20 -17.46 10.64
CA TYR A 194 -5.28 -16.97 11.51
C TYR A 194 -6.57 -16.77 10.69
N ASP A 195 -7.72 -16.96 11.36
CA ASP A 195 -8.99 -16.59 10.76
C ASP A 195 -9.21 -15.06 10.76
N GLU A 196 -10.33 -14.61 10.21
CA GLU A 196 -10.68 -13.19 10.11
C GLU A 196 -10.79 -12.46 11.45
N GLY A 197 -11.00 -13.17 12.53
CA GLY A 197 -11.08 -12.65 13.89
C GLY A 197 -9.77 -12.73 14.66
N GLY A 198 -8.69 -13.21 14.02
CA GLY A 198 -7.38 -13.36 14.65
C GLY A 198 -7.24 -14.61 15.51
N LYS A 199 -8.17 -15.57 15.42
CA LYS A 199 -8.00 -16.87 16.05
C LYS A 199 -7.06 -17.72 15.24
N ARG A 200 -6.00 -18.20 15.88
CA ARG A 200 -5.00 -19.05 15.23
C ARG A 200 -5.60 -20.39 14.82
N ARG A 201 -5.28 -20.83 13.62
CA ARG A 201 -5.57 -22.14 13.06
C ARG A 201 -4.50 -23.16 13.49
N ASP A 202 -4.80 -24.44 13.37
CA ASP A 202 -3.81 -25.52 13.60
C ASP A 202 -2.76 -25.55 12.47
N ASP A 203 -3.14 -25.15 11.26
CA ASP A 203 -2.27 -25.05 10.09
C ASP A 203 -2.67 -23.83 9.24
N PHE A 204 -1.86 -23.53 8.20
CA PHE A 204 -2.19 -22.48 7.25
C PHE A 204 -3.54 -22.74 6.57
N GLY A 205 -4.41 -21.75 6.50
CA GLY A 205 -5.63 -21.81 5.72
C GLY A 205 -5.39 -22.12 4.23
N LEU A 206 -4.15 -21.93 3.75
CA LEU A 206 -3.68 -22.20 2.39
C LEU A 206 -2.61 -23.30 2.34
N ALA A 207 -2.52 -24.17 3.34
CA ALA A 207 -1.48 -25.22 3.43
C ALA A 207 -1.38 -26.08 2.16
N GLU A 208 -2.52 -26.51 1.61
CA GLU A 208 -2.57 -27.30 0.38
C GLU A 208 -2.00 -26.54 -0.81
N LEU A 209 -2.30 -25.23 -0.92
CA LEU A 209 -1.76 -24.37 -1.98
C LEU A 209 -0.25 -24.16 -1.84
N PHE A 210 0.23 -24.06 -0.61
CA PHE A 210 1.67 -23.88 -0.32
C PHE A 210 2.46 -25.19 -0.46
N GLY A 211 1.79 -26.33 -0.38
CA GLY A 211 2.45 -27.64 -0.28
C GLY A 211 3.29 -27.78 0.99
N ALA A 212 2.93 -27.05 2.05
CA ALA A 212 3.66 -26.98 3.30
C ALA A 212 2.70 -26.75 4.48
N SER A 213 3.05 -27.31 5.64
CA SER A 213 2.31 -27.14 6.89
C SER A 213 3.14 -26.37 7.91
N PHE A 214 2.45 -25.73 8.86
CA PHE A 214 3.09 -24.96 9.91
C PHE A 214 3.78 -25.88 10.94
N ALA A 215 5.09 -25.71 11.13
CA ALA A 215 5.89 -26.55 12.02
C ALA A 215 5.79 -26.21 13.52
N GLY A 216 4.94 -25.25 13.89
CA GLY A 216 4.68 -24.91 15.29
C GLY A 216 5.47 -23.72 15.83
N GLN A 217 6.50 -23.28 15.14
CA GLN A 217 7.33 -22.14 15.56
C GLN A 217 7.80 -21.31 14.37
N VAL A 218 8.11 -20.04 14.64
CA VAL A 218 8.76 -19.14 13.68
C VAL A 218 10.22 -18.98 14.11
N GLU A 219 11.13 -19.30 13.20
CA GLU A 219 12.57 -19.09 13.41
C GLU A 219 13.02 -17.82 12.70
N GLY A 220 13.87 -17.03 13.35
CA GLY A 220 14.43 -15.82 12.75
C GLY A 220 14.46 -14.62 13.69
N PRO A 221 14.92 -13.45 13.22
CA PRO A 221 15.48 -13.22 11.89
C PRO A 221 16.81 -13.93 11.69
N MET A 222 17.01 -14.47 10.50
CA MET A 222 18.35 -14.98 10.12
C MET A 222 19.30 -13.78 10.08
N ARG A 223 20.33 -13.83 10.91
CA ARG A 223 21.41 -12.82 10.89
C ARG A 223 22.54 -13.40 10.02
N ASN A 224 22.83 -12.71 8.93
CA ASN A 224 24.04 -12.95 8.15
C ASN A 224 25.25 -12.35 8.85
#